data_1b02015dfb05510efbce9dec01dd3467
#
_entry.id   1b02015dfb05510efbce9dec01dd3467
#
_cell.length_a   1.000
_cell.length_b   1.000
_cell.length_c   1.000
_cell.angle_alpha   90.00
_cell.angle_beta   90.00
_cell.angle_gamma   90.00
#
_symmetry.space_group_name_H-M   'P 1'
#
loop_
_entity.id
_entity.type
_entity.pdbx_description
1 polymer ?
#
loop_
_entity_poly.entity_id
_entity_poly.type
_entity_poly.pdbx_seq_one_letter_code
_entity_poly.pdbx_strand_id
1 'polypeptide(L)'
;MERQRIKRTWGVAIAGVCLLIPGILLAVCMGAMEILPADIWNGIFHNTGSLTDMMIRDVRLPRVICVLVTGGILGMTGAMMQGVTRNPIAEPSLLGISQGATLFVALLYASGIGATAGNTLLAALLGAFFSGMLVLIFTMKNPGNLSVTKLLLAGTAMNTFFTALTSVAGLLSNQSQMVGFWVSGGFRGATWLDVKIILAAGIPGFLAAVLLALKINVISLGDDMATGLGIHPQRVRLITILLMIPLCAAAVVVGKTIGFVGLMIPQTIRLFAGTDYRRVIPLSFLCGAVLLTYADIAARMIYQPYELPIGIFTAMLGVPFFLYMAGKERG
;
A
#
# COMPACT_ATOMS: atom_id res chain seq x y z
N MET A 1 -7.49 13.63 -30.16
CA MET A 1 -7.80 13.06 -28.82
C MET A 1 -6.53 12.57 -28.08
N GLU A 2 -5.64 11.82 -28.73
CA GLU A 2 -4.44 11.24 -28.09
C GLU A 2 -3.44 12.31 -27.57
N ARG A 3 -3.16 13.36 -28.34
CA ARG A 3 -2.31 14.48 -27.89
C ARG A 3 -2.84 15.18 -26.62
N GLN A 4 -4.15 15.30 -26.47
CA GLN A 4 -4.75 15.90 -25.27
C GLN A 4 -4.61 14.96 -24.05
N ARG A 5 -4.74 13.64 -24.24
CA ARG A 5 -4.51 12.66 -23.18
C ARG A 5 -3.06 12.64 -22.72
N ILE A 6 -2.11 12.73 -23.66
CA ILE A 6 -0.68 12.83 -23.33
C ILE A 6 -0.40 14.10 -22.52
N LYS A 7 -0.92 15.26 -22.92
CA LYS A 7 -0.77 16.51 -22.17
C LYS A 7 -1.34 16.40 -20.74
N ARG A 8 -2.53 15.77 -20.57
CA ARG A 8 -3.11 15.56 -19.25
C ARG A 8 -2.29 14.60 -18.40
N THR A 9 -1.74 13.54 -18.99
CA THR A 9 -0.82 12.61 -18.31
C THR A 9 0.40 13.33 -17.73
N TRP A 10 1.05 14.16 -18.56
CA TRP A 10 2.17 14.98 -18.12
C TRP A 10 1.75 16.01 -17.06
N GLY A 11 0.57 16.60 -17.21
CA GLY A 11 0.01 17.51 -16.19
C GLY A 11 -0.15 16.85 -14.84
N VAL A 12 -0.68 15.63 -14.79
CA VAL A 12 -0.80 14.86 -13.54
C VAL A 12 0.57 14.50 -12.97
N ALA A 13 1.53 14.09 -13.82
CA ALA A 13 2.87 13.77 -13.38
C ALA A 13 3.58 15.00 -12.77
N ILE A 14 3.53 16.15 -13.46
CA ILE A 14 4.11 17.40 -12.98
C ILE A 14 3.44 17.84 -11.67
N ALA A 15 2.11 17.84 -11.61
CA ALA A 15 1.38 18.18 -10.39
C ALA A 15 1.74 17.23 -9.23
N GLY A 16 1.85 15.93 -9.50
CA GLY A 16 2.28 14.94 -8.52
C GLY A 16 3.68 15.24 -7.97
N VAL A 17 4.65 15.52 -8.83
CA VAL A 17 6.01 15.88 -8.43
C VAL A 17 6.04 17.22 -7.69
N CYS A 18 5.30 18.23 -8.17
CA CYS A 18 5.19 19.54 -7.52
C CYS A 18 4.55 19.45 -6.12
N LEU A 19 3.67 18.48 -5.87
CA LEU A 19 3.11 18.23 -4.55
C LEU A 19 4.04 17.35 -3.70
N LEU A 20 4.75 16.40 -4.31
CA LEU A 20 5.61 15.47 -3.57
C LEU A 20 6.81 16.18 -2.94
N ILE A 21 7.49 17.07 -3.68
CA ILE A 21 8.68 17.77 -3.17
C ILE A 21 8.37 18.59 -1.91
N PRO A 22 7.37 19.50 -1.91
CA PRO A 22 6.98 20.19 -0.68
C PRO A 22 6.48 19.24 0.41
N GLY A 23 5.76 18.16 0.03
CA GLY A 23 5.31 17.13 0.97
C GLY A 23 6.46 16.47 1.71
N ILE A 24 7.55 16.10 1.01
CA ILE A 24 8.76 15.54 1.62
C ILE A 24 9.39 16.55 2.59
N LEU A 25 9.57 17.80 2.17
CA LEU A 25 10.15 18.86 3.01
C LEU A 25 9.30 19.06 4.26
N LEU A 26 7.98 19.21 4.11
CA LEU A 26 7.07 19.35 5.24
C LEU A 26 7.10 18.11 6.16
N ALA A 27 7.16 16.90 5.61
CA ALA A 27 7.21 15.66 6.38
C ALA A 27 8.51 15.56 7.22
N VAL A 28 9.61 16.14 6.75
CA VAL A 28 10.86 16.20 7.52
C VAL A 28 10.84 17.36 8.53
N CYS A 29 10.29 18.53 8.18
CA CYS A 29 10.22 19.70 9.08
C CYS A 29 9.23 19.50 10.22
N MET A 30 8.01 19.01 9.91
CA MET A 30 6.87 18.99 10.82
C MET A 30 6.85 17.75 11.72
N GLY A 31 6.47 17.91 12.98
CA GLY A 31 6.35 16.86 13.99
C GLY A 31 6.35 17.46 15.39
N ALA A 32 6.38 16.62 16.42
CA ALA A 32 6.37 17.06 17.82
C ALA A 32 7.54 18.02 18.18
N MET A 33 8.64 17.95 17.43
CA MET A 33 9.75 18.89 17.48
C MET A 33 9.84 19.57 16.11
N GLU A 34 9.75 20.89 16.07
CA GLU A 34 9.94 21.66 14.85
C GLU A 34 11.41 21.70 14.45
N ILE A 35 11.68 21.40 13.18
CA ILE A 35 13.02 21.43 12.60
C ILE A 35 13.02 22.47 11.48
N LEU A 36 13.95 23.42 11.53
CA LEU A 36 14.08 24.42 10.50
C LEU A 36 14.64 23.80 9.20
N PRO A 37 14.24 24.28 8.01
CA PRO A 37 14.76 23.79 6.74
C PRO A 37 16.30 23.85 6.64
N ALA A 38 16.92 24.85 7.27
CA ALA A 38 18.38 24.97 7.32
C ALA A 38 19.06 23.82 8.10
N ASP A 39 18.39 23.33 9.16
CA ASP A 39 18.93 22.23 9.98
C ASP A 39 18.84 20.89 9.23
N ILE A 40 17.89 20.76 8.29
CA ILE A 40 17.77 19.54 7.47
C ILE A 40 19.02 19.37 6.60
N TRP A 41 19.46 20.45 5.96
CA TRP A 41 20.67 20.41 5.12
C TRP A 41 21.89 20.04 5.94
N ASN A 42 22.07 20.69 7.11
CA ASN A 42 23.17 20.40 8.01
C ASN A 42 23.06 18.98 8.57
N GLY A 43 21.89 18.53 9.00
CA GLY A 43 21.66 17.19 9.51
C GLY A 43 21.94 16.08 8.50
N ILE A 44 21.67 16.30 7.20
CA ILE A 44 21.95 15.31 6.15
C ILE A 44 23.44 15.27 5.79
N PHE A 45 24.08 16.44 5.61
CA PHE A 45 25.42 16.53 5.03
C PHE A 45 26.54 16.79 6.05
N HIS A 46 26.26 17.43 7.19
CA HIS A 46 27.25 17.84 8.20
C HIS A 46 26.89 17.25 9.58
N ASN A 47 27.06 15.93 9.73
CA ASN A 47 26.75 15.25 10.99
C ASN A 47 27.56 15.87 12.17
N THR A 48 26.95 16.75 12.93
CA THR A 48 27.53 17.38 14.11
C THR A 48 27.29 16.56 15.40
N GLY A 49 26.52 15.47 15.31
CA GLY A 49 26.13 14.66 16.47
C GLY A 49 25.09 15.34 17.37
N SER A 50 24.44 16.39 16.89
CA SER A 50 23.36 17.07 17.61
C SER A 50 22.10 16.19 17.70
N LEU A 51 21.26 16.44 18.73
CA LEU A 51 19.96 15.75 18.84
C LEU A 51 19.08 15.96 17.60
N THR A 52 19.18 17.13 16.97
CA THR A 52 18.47 17.45 15.73
C THR A 52 18.94 16.58 14.58
N ASP A 53 20.25 16.35 14.43
CA ASP A 53 20.81 15.49 13.38
C ASP A 53 20.37 14.04 13.55
N MET A 54 20.39 13.53 14.78
CA MET A 54 19.90 12.18 15.10
C MET A 54 18.40 12.05 14.78
N MET A 55 17.59 13.06 15.16
CA MET A 55 16.16 13.08 14.86
C MET A 55 15.90 13.06 13.35
N ILE A 56 16.65 13.82 12.57
CA ILE A 56 16.53 13.85 11.12
C ILE A 56 16.91 12.49 10.53
N ARG A 57 18.08 11.97 10.86
CA ARG A 57 18.66 10.77 10.22
C ARG A 57 17.99 9.48 10.66
N ASP A 58 17.71 9.31 11.95
CA ASP A 58 17.32 8.02 12.51
C ASP A 58 15.80 7.89 12.68
N VAL A 59 15.07 9.02 12.66
CA VAL A 59 13.61 8.98 12.84
C VAL A 59 12.89 9.50 11.62
N ARG A 60 13.20 10.71 11.12
CA ARG A 60 12.38 11.35 10.10
C ARG A 60 12.66 10.84 8.69
N LEU A 61 13.92 10.69 8.32
CA LEU A 61 14.27 10.18 6.99
C LEU A 61 13.76 8.76 6.75
N PRO A 62 13.97 7.78 7.66
CA PRO A 62 13.40 6.45 7.47
C PRO A 62 11.89 6.48 7.35
N ARG A 63 11.21 7.26 8.19
CA ARG A 63 9.75 7.41 8.14
C ARG A 63 9.27 7.94 6.81
N VAL A 64 9.83 9.04 6.34
CA VAL A 64 9.42 9.68 5.06
C VAL A 64 9.61 8.72 3.89
N ILE A 65 10.75 8.02 3.82
CA ILE A 65 11.00 7.03 2.76
C ILE A 65 9.98 5.89 2.84
N CYS A 66 9.72 5.37 4.04
CA CYS A 66 8.71 4.32 4.25
C CYS A 66 7.32 4.76 3.78
N VAL A 67 6.89 5.97 4.15
CA VAL A 67 5.60 6.55 3.76
C VAL A 67 5.49 6.66 2.24
N LEU A 68 6.49 7.25 1.59
CA LEU A 68 6.54 7.45 0.15
C LEU A 68 6.40 6.14 -0.62
N VAL A 69 7.24 5.17 -0.29
CA VAL A 69 7.31 3.91 -1.02
C VAL A 69 6.06 3.06 -0.73
N THR A 70 5.59 3.03 0.52
CA THR A 70 4.35 2.32 0.88
C THR A 70 3.15 2.90 0.13
N GLY A 71 3.00 4.23 0.11
CA GLY A 71 1.92 4.89 -0.64
C GLY A 71 1.97 4.57 -2.13
N GLY A 72 3.18 4.61 -2.70
CA GLY A 72 3.40 4.23 -4.09
C GLY A 72 3.04 2.77 -4.37
N ILE A 73 3.47 1.83 -3.53
CA ILE A 73 3.14 0.41 -3.66
C ILE A 73 1.63 0.19 -3.58
N LEU A 74 0.94 0.78 -2.60
CA LEU A 74 -0.50 0.63 -2.45
C LEU A 74 -1.25 1.19 -3.67
N GLY A 75 -0.86 2.36 -4.17
CA GLY A 75 -1.45 2.95 -5.36
C GLY A 75 -1.27 2.09 -6.61
N MET A 76 -0.04 1.63 -6.89
CA MET A 76 0.23 0.82 -8.07
C MET A 76 -0.38 -0.59 -7.99
N THR A 77 -0.34 -1.24 -6.83
CA THR A 77 -0.95 -2.57 -6.65
C THR A 77 -2.46 -2.50 -6.77
N GLY A 78 -3.07 -1.39 -6.32
CA GLY A 78 -4.48 -1.09 -6.59
C GLY A 78 -4.78 -1.01 -8.08
N ALA A 79 -3.97 -0.29 -8.85
CA ALA A 79 -4.11 -0.22 -10.31
C ALA A 79 -3.99 -1.61 -10.96
N MET A 80 -3.01 -2.40 -10.56
CA MET A 80 -2.82 -3.77 -11.05
C MET A 80 -4.01 -4.65 -10.72
N MET A 81 -4.51 -4.62 -9.48
CA MET A 81 -5.66 -5.41 -9.03
C MET A 81 -6.91 -5.08 -9.84
N GLN A 82 -7.21 -3.79 -10.00
CA GLN A 82 -8.35 -3.33 -10.80
C GLN A 82 -8.23 -3.75 -12.28
N GLY A 83 -7.00 -3.77 -12.82
CA GLY A 83 -6.74 -4.20 -14.20
C GLY A 83 -6.99 -5.68 -14.43
N VAL A 84 -6.44 -6.53 -13.58
CA VAL A 84 -6.54 -7.98 -13.75
C VAL A 84 -7.91 -8.53 -13.37
N THR A 85 -8.62 -7.85 -12.45
CA THR A 85 -9.98 -8.22 -12.04
C THR A 85 -11.07 -7.60 -12.92
N ARG A 86 -10.72 -6.58 -13.71
CA ARG A 86 -11.68 -5.74 -14.45
C ARG A 86 -12.78 -5.17 -13.55
N ASN A 87 -12.40 -4.94 -12.29
CA ASN A 87 -13.29 -4.41 -11.27
C ASN A 87 -12.72 -3.09 -10.73
N PRO A 88 -13.39 -1.95 -10.94
CA PRO A 88 -12.91 -0.64 -10.52
C PRO A 88 -12.81 -0.46 -9.02
N ILE A 89 -13.53 -1.27 -8.25
CA ILE A 89 -13.55 -1.22 -6.79
C ILE A 89 -12.67 -2.29 -6.13
N ALA A 90 -11.91 -3.07 -6.92
CA ALA A 90 -11.01 -4.06 -6.37
C ALA A 90 -9.80 -3.39 -5.71
N GLU A 91 -9.47 -3.85 -4.50
CA GLU A 91 -8.35 -3.39 -3.69
C GLU A 91 -7.48 -4.58 -3.27
N PRO A 92 -6.13 -4.41 -3.19
CA PRO A 92 -5.23 -5.49 -2.77
C PRO A 92 -5.50 -6.05 -1.37
N SER A 93 -6.09 -5.26 -0.47
CA SER A 93 -6.51 -5.69 0.87
C SER A 93 -7.47 -6.89 0.85
N LEU A 94 -8.22 -7.06 -0.27
CA LEU A 94 -9.10 -8.21 -0.50
C LEU A 94 -8.35 -9.55 -0.63
N LEU A 95 -7.02 -9.55 -0.77
CA LEU A 95 -6.21 -10.77 -0.73
C LEU A 95 -5.95 -11.29 0.70
N GLY A 96 -6.44 -10.62 1.72
CA GLY A 96 -6.28 -11.03 3.11
C GLY A 96 -4.89 -10.79 3.71
N ILE A 97 -3.99 -10.20 2.96
CA ILE A 97 -2.56 -10.05 3.32
C ILE A 97 -2.40 -9.28 4.63
N SER A 98 -3.14 -8.19 4.81
CA SER A 98 -3.07 -7.36 6.02
C SER A 98 -3.55 -8.12 7.27
N GLN A 99 -4.65 -8.86 7.16
CA GLN A 99 -5.20 -9.63 8.29
C GLN A 99 -4.33 -10.83 8.63
N GLY A 100 -3.71 -11.47 7.62
CA GLY A 100 -2.73 -12.52 7.85
C GLY A 100 -1.50 -12.02 8.61
N ALA A 101 -0.96 -10.86 8.22
CA ALA A 101 0.13 -10.20 8.94
C ALA A 101 -0.27 -9.91 10.39
N THR A 102 -1.45 -9.32 10.60
CA THR A 102 -1.96 -8.96 11.93
C THR A 102 -2.17 -10.20 12.81
N LEU A 103 -2.70 -11.29 12.25
CA LEU A 103 -2.87 -12.53 12.98
C LEU A 103 -1.54 -13.10 13.49
N PHE A 104 -0.52 -13.16 12.64
CA PHE A 104 0.78 -13.70 13.03
C PHE A 104 1.49 -12.81 14.06
N VAL A 105 1.31 -11.51 13.98
CA VAL A 105 1.79 -10.58 15.03
C VAL A 105 1.03 -10.80 16.34
N ALA A 106 -0.29 -10.98 16.30
CA ALA A 106 -1.08 -11.31 17.50
C ALA A 106 -0.66 -12.64 18.13
N LEU A 107 -0.40 -13.66 17.30
CA LEU A 107 0.12 -14.94 17.77
C LEU A 107 1.53 -14.83 18.38
N LEU A 108 2.41 -13.99 17.79
CA LEU A 108 3.71 -13.71 18.39
C LEU A 108 3.57 -13.08 19.77
N TYR A 109 2.70 -12.08 19.92
CA TYR A 109 2.45 -11.46 21.22
C TYR A 109 1.84 -12.45 22.24
N ALA A 110 0.98 -13.36 21.78
CA ALA A 110 0.37 -14.39 22.61
C ALA A 110 1.35 -15.51 23.01
N SER A 111 2.38 -15.76 22.21
CA SER A 111 3.33 -16.87 22.44
C SER A 111 4.31 -16.64 23.60
N GLY A 112 4.43 -15.41 24.11
CA GLY A 112 5.44 -15.03 25.09
C GLY A 112 6.87 -14.95 24.54
N ILE A 113 7.09 -15.23 23.25
CA ILE A 113 8.36 -14.98 22.57
C ILE A 113 8.56 -13.47 22.50
N GLY A 114 9.71 -12.98 22.94
CA GLY A 114 9.98 -11.55 23.02
C GLY A 114 9.63 -10.80 21.73
N ALA A 115 8.74 -9.83 21.81
CA ALA A 115 8.25 -9.03 20.69
C ALA A 115 9.30 -7.96 20.29
N THR A 116 10.48 -8.40 19.85
CA THR A 116 11.48 -7.51 19.28
C THR A 116 10.99 -6.99 17.92
N ALA A 117 11.53 -5.85 17.46
CA ALA A 117 11.20 -5.30 16.16
C ALA A 117 11.42 -6.35 15.03
N GLY A 118 12.52 -7.09 15.08
CA GLY A 118 12.85 -8.14 14.10
C GLY A 118 11.83 -9.30 14.11
N ASN A 119 11.46 -9.81 15.29
CA ASN A 119 10.47 -10.89 15.42
C ASN A 119 9.10 -10.44 14.91
N THR A 120 8.71 -9.20 15.22
CA THR A 120 7.42 -8.64 14.77
C THR A 120 7.39 -8.47 13.26
N LEU A 121 8.47 -7.96 12.65
CA LEU A 121 8.60 -7.86 11.20
C LEU A 121 8.55 -9.24 10.53
N LEU A 122 9.26 -10.23 11.08
CA LEU A 122 9.27 -11.59 10.54
C LEU A 122 7.89 -12.25 10.65
N ALA A 123 7.23 -12.14 11.80
CA ALA A 123 5.88 -12.66 11.98
C ALA A 123 4.89 -12.02 10.98
N ALA A 124 4.94 -10.70 10.84
CA ALA A 124 4.10 -9.98 9.88
C ALA A 124 4.35 -10.42 8.44
N LEU A 125 5.62 -10.58 8.02
CA LEU A 125 5.98 -11.08 6.69
C LEU A 125 5.43 -12.49 6.46
N LEU A 126 5.68 -13.40 7.39
CA LEU A 126 5.20 -14.78 7.29
C LEU A 126 3.68 -14.84 7.21
N GLY A 127 2.97 -14.09 8.05
CA GLY A 127 1.52 -14.01 8.05
C GLY A 127 0.95 -13.43 6.76
N ALA A 128 1.58 -12.37 6.23
CA ALA A 128 1.20 -11.76 4.97
C ALA A 128 1.34 -12.72 3.78
N PHE A 129 2.50 -13.40 3.68
CA PHE A 129 2.76 -14.40 2.65
C PHE A 129 1.83 -15.61 2.79
N PHE A 130 1.67 -16.13 4.01
CA PHE A 130 0.78 -17.26 4.29
C PHE A 130 -0.64 -16.96 3.82
N SER A 131 -1.18 -15.81 4.20
CA SER A 131 -2.52 -15.40 3.80
C SER A 131 -2.67 -15.25 2.29
N GLY A 132 -1.77 -14.50 1.66
CA GLY A 132 -1.80 -14.26 0.21
C GLY A 132 -1.71 -15.58 -0.59
N MET A 133 -0.81 -16.49 -0.18
CA MET A 133 -0.67 -17.80 -0.82
C MET A 133 -1.87 -18.70 -0.56
N LEU A 134 -2.44 -18.67 0.65
CA LEU A 134 -3.61 -19.45 0.99
C LEU A 134 -4.82 -19.05 0.12
N VAL A 135 -5.10 -17.75 -0.01
CA VAL A 135 -6.16 -17.24 -0.89
C VAL A 135 -5.92 -17.63 -2.33
N LEU A 136 -4.68 -17.56 -2.81
CA LEU A 136 -4.32 -17.95 -4.15
C LEU A 136 -4.55 -19.45 -4.38
N ILE A 137 -4.11 -20.32 -3.47
CA ILE A 137 -4.28 -21.78 -3.56
C ILE A 137 -5.76 -22.16 -3.60
N PHE A 138 -6.58 -21.57 -2.71
CA PHE A 138 -8.03 -21.85 -2.70
C PHE A 138 -8.72 -21.40 -4.00
N THR A 139 -8.22 -20.33 -4.63
CA THR A 139 -8.76 -19.81 -5.88
C THR A 139 -8.34 -20.65 -7.08
N MET A 140 -7.15 -21.28 -7.02
CA MET A 140 -6.58 -22.09 -8.10
C MET A 140 -6.99 -23.57 -8.10
N LYS A 141 -7.98 -23.99 -7.28
CA LYS A 141 -8.37 -25.41 -7.12
C LYS A 141 -8.75 -26.12 -8.43
N ASN A 142 -8.98 -25.37 -9.52
CA ASN A 142 -9.05 -25.86 -10.89
C ASN A 142 -7.95 -25.20 -11.73
N PRO A 143 -6.88 -25.95 -12.10
CA PRO A 143 -5.83 -25.42 -12.97
C PRO A 143 -6.44 -24.89 -14.26
N GLY A 144 -6.26 -23.61 -14.55
CA GLY A 144 -6.75 -22.96 -15.76
C GLY A 144 -7.94 -22.01 -15.60
N ASN A 145 -8.55 -21.88 -14.42
CA ASN A 145 -9.70 -20.98 -14.23
C ASN A 145 -9.62 -20.16 -12.94
N LEU A 146 -8.75 -19.13 -12.93
CA LEU A 146 -8.71 -18.11 -11.88
C LEU A 146 -9.97 -17.22 -12.02
N SER A 147 -11.03 -17.60 -11.32
CA SER A 147 -12.24 -16.77 -11.24
C SER A 147 -12.01 -15.60 -10.30
N VAL A 148 -12.11 -14.38 -10.81
CA VAL A 148 -12.00 -13.13 -10.04
C VAL A 148 -13.01 -13.11 -8.89
N THR A 149 -14.24 -13.55 -9.12
CA THR A 149 -15.29 -13.62 -8.09
C THR A 149 -14.88 -14.56 -6.95
N LYS A 150 -14.30 -15.73 -7.26
CA LYS A 150 -13.81 -16.67 -6.25
C LYS A 150 -12.64 -16.08 -5.46
N LEU A 151 -11.74 -15.35 -6.13
CA LEU A 151 -10.63 -14.67 -5.48
C LEU A 151 -11.11 -13.65 -4.45
N LEU A 152 -12.06 -12.81 -4.83
CA LEU A 152 -12.62 -11.77 -3.95
C LEU A 152 -13.40 -12.39 -2.78
N LEU A 153 -14.23 -13.42 -3.04
CA LEU A 153 -14.98 -14.11 -2.00
C LEU A 153 -14.06 -14.85 -1.02
N ALA A 154 -13.06 -15.59 -1.52
CA ALA A 154 -12.10 -16.27 -0.68
C ALA A 154 -11.30 -15.27 0.18
N GLY A 155 -10.84 -14.19 -0.42
CA GLY A 155 -10.12 -13.13 0.30
C GLY A 155 -10.97 -12.48 1.39
N THR A 156 -12.23 -12.16 1.10
CA THR A 156 -13.16 -11.58 2.10
C THR A 156 -13.44 -12.56 3.25
N ALA A 157 -13.68 -13.84 2.94
CA ALA A 157 -13.88 -14.87 3.96
C ALA A 157 -12.65 -15.03 4.85
N MET A 158 -11.45 -15.07 4.25
CA MET A 158 -10.18 -15.15 4.99
C MET A 158 -9.92 -13.91 5.83
N ASN A 159 -10.25 -12.72 5.33
CA ASN A 159 -10.17 -11.48 6.11
C ASN A 159 -11.00 -11.56 7.40
N THR A 160 -12.26 -11.96 7.27
CA THR A 160 -13.17 -12.11 8.44
C THR A 160 -12.66 -13.17 9.40
N PHE A 161 -12.22 -14.31 8.88
CA PHE A 161 -11.71 -15.42 9.69
C PHE A 161 -10.43 -15.02 10.46
N PHE A 162 -9.46 -14.41 9.79
CA PHE A 162 -8.23 -13.96 10.44
C PHE A 162 -8.47 -12.83 11.44
N THR A 163 -9.40 -11.92 11.16
CA THR A 163 -9.80 -10.86 12.12
C THR A 163 -10.39 -11.47 13.39
N ALA A 164 -11.25 -12.49 13.26
CA ALA A 164 -11.82 -13.19 14.40
C ALA A 164 -10.73 -13.90 15.23
N LEU A 165 -9.83 -14.64 14.58
CA LEU A 165 -8.71 -15.30 15.26
C LEU A 165 -7.77 -14.30 15.94
N THR A 166 -7.50 -13.16 15.31
CA THR A 166 -6.68 -12.06 15.87
C THR A 166 -7.31 -11.53 17.15
N SER A 167 -8.62 -11.31 17.14
CA SER A 167 -9.36 -10.85 18.32
C SER A 167 -9.29 -11.86 19.47
N VAL A 168 -9.47 -13.14 19.17
CA VAL A 168 -9.34 -14.23 20.18
C VAL A 168 -7.92 -14.28 20.74
N ALA A 169 -6.90 -14.26 19.87
CA ALA A 169 -5.49 -14.27 20.31
C ALA A 169 -5.16 -13.07 21.19
N GLY A 170 -5.62 -11.86 20.81
CA GLY A 170 -5.42 -10.65 21.60
C GLY A 170 -6.08 -10.68 22.99
N LEU A 171 -7.31 -11.22 23.05
CA LEU A 171 -8.06 -11.35 24.31
C LEU A 171 -7.42 -12.38 25.24
N LEU A 172 -7.12 -13.59 24.74
CA LEU A 172 -6.56 -14.67 25.56
C LEU A 172 -5.15 -14.34 26.08
N SER A 173 -4.39 -13.53 25.37
CA SER A 173 -3.05 -13.10 25.77
C SER A 173 -3.00 -11.80 26.57
N ASN A 174 -4.15 -11.14 26.79
CA ASN A 174 -4.21 -9.77 27.34
C ASN A 174 -3.40 -8.74 26.52
N GLN A 175 -3.20 -8.95 25.23
CA GLN A 175 -2.42 -8.10 24.32
C GLN A 175 -3.30 -7.31 23.33
N SER A 176 -4.60 -7.18 23.60
CA SER A 176 -5.54 -6.50 22.70
C SER A 176 -5.14 -5.07 22.35
N GLN A 177 -4.51 -4.36 23.29
CA GLN A 177 -4.01 -3.01 23.06
C GLN A 177 -2.85 -2.98 22.05
N MET A 178 -1.89 -3.91 22.18
CA MET A 178 -0.75 -4.01 21.25
C MET A 178 -1.21 -4.39 19.84
N VAL A 179 -2.15 -5.32 19.75
CA VAL A 179 -2.80 -5.69 18.48
C VAL A 179 -3.56 -4.48 17.90
N GLY A 180 -4.27 -3.73 18.73
CA GLY A 180 -4.97 -2.51 18.33
C GLY A 180 -4.03 -1.45 17.74
N PHE A 181 -2.86 -1.25 18.30
CA PHE A 181 -1.82 -0.38 17.73
C PHE A 181 -1.33 -0.85 16.36
N TRP A 182 -1.22 -2.18 16.17
CA TRP A 182 -0.85 -2.73 14.87
C TRP A 182 -1.94 -2.48 13.82
N VAL A 183 -3.19 -2.75 14.16
CA VAL A 183 -4.36 -2.56 13.26
C VAL A 183 -4.56 -1.09 12.90
N SER A 184 -4.21 -0.17 13.80
CA SER A 184 -4.44 1.28 13.59
C SER A 184 -3.64 1.87 12.42
N GLY A 185 -2.58 1.18 11.96
CA GLY A 185 -1.74 1.63 10.85
C GLY A 185 -0.89 2.86 11.20
N GLY A 186 0.23 3.01 10.49
CA GLY A 186 1.10 4.16 10.63
C GLY A 186 2.58 3.79 10.67
N PHE A 187 3.43 4.81 10.63
CA PHE A 187 4.89 4.67 10.50
C PHE A 187 5.63 5.06 11.78
N ARG A 188 4.94 5.02 12.95
CA ARG A 188 5.58 5.26 14.23
C ARG A 188 6.69 4.23 14.46
N GLY A 189 7.90 4.72 14.76
CA GLY A 189 9.06 3.87 14.98
C GLY A 189 9.63 3.23 13.71
N ALA A 190 9.38 3.81 12.53
CA ALA A 190 10.01 3.37 11.29
C ALA A 190 11.53 3.49 11.38
N THR A 191 12.23 2.44 10.97
CA THR A 191 13.69 2.28 11.07
C THR A 191 14.32 2.13 9.68
N TRP A 192 15.65 2.18 9.62
CA TRP A 192 16.39 1.86 8.39
C TRP A 192 16.22 0.41 7.93
N LEU A 193 15.84 -0.50 8.82
CA LEU A 193 15.49 -1.87 8.45
C LEU A 193 14.21 -1.89 7.63
N ASP A 194 13.19 -1.12 8.05
CA ASP A 194 11.93 -0.97 7.32
C ASP A 194 12.17 -0.36 5.94
N VAL A 195 13.06 0.64 5.84
CA VAL A 195 13.48 1.23 4.56
C VAL A 195 14.09 0.18 3.63
N LYS A 196 14.99 -0.66 4.14
CA LYS A 196 15.60 -1.74 3.34
C LYS A 196 14.55 -2.73 2.83
N ILE A 197 13.61 -3.14 3.69
CA ILE A 197 12.53 -4.07 3.33
C ILE A 197 11.65 -3.47 2.23
N ILE A 198 11.17 -2.24 2.43
CA ILE A 198 10.23 -1.63 1.50
C ILE A 198 10.88 -1.28 0.15
N LEU A 199 12.14 -0.88 0.13
CA LEU A 199 12.89 -0.62 -1.10
C LEU A 199 13.26 -1.91 -1.84
N ALA A 200 13.66 -2.97 -1.10
CA ALA A 200 13.97 -4.27 -1.69
C ALA A 200 12.76 -4.90 -2.38
N ALA A 201 11.55 -4.67 -1.89
CA ALA A 201 10.32 -5.08 -2.55
C ALA A 201 9.86 -4.05 -3.61
N GLY A 202 9.88 -2.77 -3.26
CA GLY A 202 9.28 -1.70 -4.05
C GLY A 202 9.98 -1.43 -5.38
N ILE A 203 11.31 -1.38 -5.39
CA ILE A 203 12.08 -1.09 -6.61
C ILE A 203 11.89 -2.19 -7.68
N PRO A 204 12.19 -3.47 -7.40
CA PRO A 204 12.00 -4.53 -8.40
C PRO A 204 10.51 -4.74 -8.71
N GLY A 205 9.64 -4.56 -7.72
CA GLY A 205 8.20 -4.64 -7.90
C GLY A 205 7.63 -3.57 -8.81
N PHE A 206 8.09 -2.33 -8.69
CA PHE A 206 7.71 -1.24 -9.61
C PHE A 206 8.15 -1.52 -11.04
N LEU A 207 9.40 -1.95 -11.24
CA LEU A 207 9.90 -2.31 -12.55
C LEU A 207 9.10 -3.46 -13.18
N ALA A 208 8.82 -4.51 -12.42
CA ALA A 208 8.01 -5.62 -12.87
C ALA A 208 6.56 -5.20 -13.19
N ALA A 209 5.96 -4.32 -12.39
CA ALA A 209 4.61 -3.81 -12.63
C ALA A 209 4.53 -3.01 -13.93
N VAL A 210 5.53 -2.17 -14.22
CA VAL A 210 5.62 -1.41 -15.49
C VAL A 210 5.78 -2.35 -16.68
N LEU A 211 6.59 -3.42 -16.57
CA LEU A 211 6.73 -4.43 -17.61
C LEU A 211 5.43 -5.22 -17.86
N LEU A 212 4.64 -5.47 -16.81
CA LEU A 212 3.35 -6.14 -16.92
C LEU A 212 2.24 -5.23 -17.46
N ALA A 213 2.40 -3.92 -17.45
CA ALA A 213 1.37 -2.95 -17.80
C ALA A 213 0.74 -3.19 -19.18
N LEU A 214 1.56 -3.55 -20.19
CA LEU A 214 1.07 -3.89 -21.53
C LEU A 214 0.14 -5.11 -21.51
N LYS A 215 0.54 -6.17 -20.79
CA LYS A 215 -0.28 -7.39 -20.68
C LYS A 215 -1.57 -7.12 -19.89
N ILE A 216 -1.50 -6.28 -18.87
CA ILE A 216 -2.68 -5.84 -18.10
C ILE A 216 -3.64 -5.04 -18.99
N ASN A 217 -3.14 -4.16 -19.87
CA ASN A 217 -3.98 -3.47 -20.86
C ASN A 217 -4.78 -4.47 -21.71
N VAL A 218 -4.10 -5.49 -22.24
CA VAL A 218 -4.75 -6.45 -23.12
C VAL A 218 -5.83 -7.27 -22.39
N ILE A 219 -5.55 -7.77 -21.19
CA ILE A 219 -6.55 -8.54 -20.43
C ILE A 219 -7.70 -7.66 -19.91
N SER A 220 -7.50 -6.36 -19.77
CA SER A 220 -8.56 -5.43 -19.41
C SER A 220 -9.62 -5.27 -20.50
N LEU A 221 -9.30 -5.59 -21.77
CA LEU A 221 -10.25 -5.57 -22.90
C LEU A 221 -11.16 -6.80 -22.95
N GLY A 222 -10.83 -7.86 -22.23
CA GLY A 222 -11.58 -9.11 -22.20
C GLY A 222 -10.72 -10.33 -22.46
N ASP A 223 -11.15 -11.49 -21.95
CA ASP A 223 -10.38 -12.73 -22.04
C ASP A 223 -10.30 -13.25 -23.47
N ASP A 224 -11.41 -13.15 -24.23
CA ASP A 224 -11.49 -13.57 -25.63
C ASP A 224 -10.56 -12.72 -26.51
N MET A 225 -10.59 -11.39 -26.30
CA MET A 225 -9.70 -10.48 -27.02
C MET A 225 -8.23 -10.75 -26.68
N ALA A 226 -7.91 -10.99 -25.41
CA ALA A 226 -6.55 -11.29 -25.00
C ALA A 226 -6.05 -12.60 -25.61
N THR A 227 -6.89 -13.62 -25.65
CA THR A 227 -6.56 -14.92 -26.25
C THR A 227 -6.36 -14.79 -27.76
N GLY A 228 -7.24 -14.03 -28.45
CA GLY A 228 -7.08 -13.74 -29.88
C GLY A 228 -5.77 -13.00 -30.23
N LEU A 229 -5.23 -12.22 -29.28
CA LEU A 229 -3.92 -11.56 -29.42
C LEU A 229 -2.74 -12.43 -28.92
N GLY A 230 -2.95 -13.73 -28.64
CA GLY A 230 -1.92 -14.66 -28.20
C GLY A 230 -1.50 -14.51 -26.75
N ILE A 231 -2.23 -13.76 -25.93
CA ILE A 231 -1.98 -13.60 -24.51
C ILE A 231 -2.88 -14.54 -23.72
N HIS A 232 -2.28 -15.30 -22.77
CA HIS A 232 -3.03 -16.16 -21.87
C HIS A 232 -3.50 -15.37 -20.64
N PRO A 233 -4.80 -15.00 -20.50
CA PRO A 233 -5.30 -14.15 -19.41
C PRO A 233 -4.99 -14.72 -18.02
N GLN A 234 -5.13 -16.02 -17.84
CA GLN A 234 -4.91 -16.72 -16.59
C GLN A 234 -3.45 -16.61 -16.10
N ARG A 235 -2.49 -16.76 -17.03
CA ARG A 235 -1.06 -16.60 -16.69
C ARG A 235 -0.74 -15.17 -16.26
N VAL A 236 -1.28 -14.18 -16.96
CA VAL A 236 -1.06 -12.76 -16.61
C VAL A 236 -1.66 -12.45 -15.25
N ARG A 237 -2.89 -12.92 -14.96
CA ARG A 237 -3.51 -12.76 -13.64
C ARG A 237 -2.67 -13.39 -12.54
N LEU A 238 -2.25 -14.64 -12.74
CA LEU A 238 -1.43 -15.36 -11.77
C LEU A 238 -0.10 -14.63 -11.47
N ILE A 239 0.64 -14.25 -12.52
CA ILE A 239 1.90 -13.52 -12.36
C ILE A 239 1.68 -12.18 -11.65
N THR A 240 0.61 -11.47 -12.00
CA THR A 240 0.28 -10.19 -11.38
C THR A 240 -0.04 -10.36 -9.89
N ILE A 241 -0.84 -11.36 -9.52
CA ILE A 241 -1.19 -11.63 -8.10
C ILE A 241 0.06 -12.07 -7.33
N LEU A 242 0.90 -12.96 -7.91
CA LEU A 242 2.15 -13.38 -7.30
C LEU A 242 3.12 -12.22 -7.07
N LEU A 243 3.16 -11.24 -7.98
CA LEU A 243 3.94 -10.01 -7.79
C LEU A 243 3.35 -9.10 -6.70
N MET A 244 2.02 -9.05 -6.59
CA MET A 244 1.35 -8.20 -5.60
C MET A 244 1.54 -8.71 -4.17
N ILE A 245 1.63 -10.02 -3.94
CA ILE A 245 1.78 -10.60 -2.60
C ILE A 245 3.01 -10.03 -1.87
N PRO A 246 4.24 -10.11 -2.39
CA PRO A 246 5.42 -9.56 -1.71
C PRO A 246 5.37 -8.03 -1.57
N LEU A 247 4.81 -7.32 -2.54
CA LEU A 247 4.64 -5.88 -2.49
C LEU A 247 3.70 -5.45 -1.36
N CYS A 248 2.53 -6.07 -1.29
CA CYS A 248 1.56 -5.80 -0.23
C CYS A 248 2.07 -6.28 1.13
N ALA A 249 2.79 -7.41 1.19
CA ALA A 249 3.41 -7.88 2.42
C ALA A 249 4.41 -6.85 2.96
N ALA A 250 5.32 -6.34 2.13
CA ALA A 250 6.25 -5.30 2.52
C ALA A 250 5.54 -4.00 2.96
N ALA A 251 4.50 -3.59 2.22
CA ALA A 251 3.71 -2.41 2.57
C ALA A 251 3.02 -2.56 3.94
N VAL A 252 2.45 -3.74 4.23
CA VAL A 252 1.77 -4.02 5.52
C VAL A 252 2.76 -4.16 6.66
N VAL A 253 3.91 -4.78 6.44
CA VAL A 253 4.96 -4.91 7.47
C VAL A 253 5.44 -3.55 7.94
N VAL A 254 5.65 -2.61 7.01
CA VAL A 254 6.18 -1.27 7.28
C VAL A 254 5.09 -0.29 7.70
N GLY A 255 3.98 -0.23 6.94
CA GLY A 255 2.89 0.74 7.14
C GLY A 255 1.72 0.18 7.96
N LYS A 256 1.73 -1.12 8.28
CA LYS A 256 0.64 -1.83 8.95
C LYS A 256 -0.65 -1.78 8.10
N THR A 257 -1.82 -1.66 8.72
CA THR A 257 -3.08 -1.68 7.97
C THR A 257 -3.46 -0.29 7.46
N ILE A 258 -3.30 -0.05 6.15
CA ILE A 258 -3.70 1.19 5.47
C ILE A 258 -4.61 0.81 4.29
N GLY A 259 -5.85 1.30 4.31
CA GLY A 259 -6.84 1.05 3.25
C GLY A 259 -7.09 2.27 2.36
N PHE A 260 -7.93 2.07 1.35
CA PHE A 260 -8.45 3.06 0.41
C PHE A 260 -7.45 3.68 -0.59
N VAL A 261 -6.15 3.68 -0.34
CA VAL A 261 -5.15 4.25 -1.26
C VAL A 261 -5.21 3.52 -2.61
N GLY A 262 -5.18 2.18 -2.58
CA GLY A 262 -5.23 1.33 -3.77
C GLY A 262 -6.58 1.36 -4.50
N LEU A 263 -7.65 1.77 -3.83
CA LEU A 263 -8.96 1.93 -4.43
C LEU A 263 -9.09 3.29 -5.13
N MET A 264 -8.80 4.37 -4.41
CA MET A 264 -9.11 5.73 -4.84
C MET A 264 -8.12 6.24 -5.89
N ILE A 265 -6.81 6.05 -5.68
CA ILE A 265 -5.78 6.64 -6.53
C ILE A 265 -5.87 6.18 -7.99
N PRO A 266 -5.94 4.88 -8.32
CA PRO A 266 -6.02 4.46 -9.72
C PRO A 266 -7.27 4.98 -10.44
N GLN A 267 -8.39 5.08 -9.73
CA GLN A 267 -9.62 5.63 -10.28
C GLN A 267 -9.48 7.12 -10.61
N THR A 268 -8.92 7.88 -9.67
CA THR A 268 -8.64 9.31 -9.89
C THR A 268 -7.71 9.50 -11.10
N ILE A 269 -6.65 8.70 -11.20
CA ILE A 269 -5.73 8.78 -12.35
C ILE A 269 -6.42 8.48 -13.67
N ARG A 270 -7.32 7.48 -13.73
CA ARG A 270 -8.06 7.16 -14.95
C ARG A 270 -8.95 8.30 -15.44
N LEU A 271 -9.51 9.10 -14.55
CA LEU A 271 -10.31 10.27 -14.94
C LEU A 271 -9.48 11.30 -15.73
N PHE A 272 -8.20 11.44 -15.42
CA PHE A 272 -7.32 12.43 -16.05
C PHE A 272 -6.42 11.86 -17.14
N ALA A 273 -5.78 10.71 -16.90
CA ALA A 273 -4.76 10.13 -17.78
C ALA A 273 -5.30 9.03 -18.72
N GLY A 274 -6.59 8.63 -18.54
CA GLY A 274 -7.21 7.55 -19.32
C GLY A 274 -6.90 6.17 -18.74
N THR A 275 -7.24 5.13 -19.52
CA THR A 275 -7.26 3.73 -19.05
C THR A 275 -5.99 2.93 -19.40
N ASP A 276 -4.96 3.53 -20.00
CA ASP A 276 -3.72 2.85 -20.36
C ASP A 276 -2.86 2.56 -19.12
N TYR A 277 -2.71 1.31 -18.73
CA TYR A 277 -1.98 0.88 -17.55
C TYR A 277 -0.49 1.23 -17.57
N ARG A 278 0.12 1.48 -18.74
CA ARG A 278 1.49 2.01 -18.85
C ARG A 278 1.62 3.40 -18.22
N ARG A 279 0.52 4.16 -18.14
CA ARG A 279 0.44 5.48 -17.51
C ARG A 279 -0.18 5.38 -16.12
N VAL A 280 -1.23 4.58 -15.97
CA VAL A 280 -1.98 4.44 -14.72
C VAL A 280 -1.10 3.88 -13.61
N ILE A 281 -0.30 2.83 -13.86
CA ILE A 281 0.55 2.20 -12.83
C ILE A 281 1.59 3.18 -12.27
N PRO A 282 2.47 3.82 -13.09
CA PRO A 282 3.47 4.75 -12.55
C PRO A 282 2.87 6.01 -11.93
N LEU A 283 1.79 6.54 -12.50
CA LEU A 283 1.10 7.69 -11.92
C LEU A 283 0.40 7.32 -10.60
N SER A 284 -0.13 6.10 -10.49
CA SER A 284 -0.71 5.63 -9.24
C SER A 284 0.35 5.45 -8.15
N PHE A 285 1.56 5.04 -8.51
CA PHE A 285 2.69 5.03 -7.58
C PHE A 285 2.99 6.45 -7.08
N LEU A 286 3.17 7.41 -7.99
CA LEU A 286 3.48 8.81 -7.65
C LEU A 286 2.36 9.44 -6.78
N CYS A 287 1.11 9.35 -7.21
CA CYS A 287 -0.01 9.97 -6.50
C CYS A 287 -0.34 9.25 -5.18
N GLY A 288 -0.10 7.94 -5.10
CA GLY A 288 -0.19 7.17 -3.87
C GLY A 288 0.85 7.62 -2.84
N ALA A 289 2.09 7.85 -3.29
CA ALA A 289 3.14 8.43 -2.46
C ALA A 289 2.76 9.83 -1.95
N VAL A 290 2.23 10.69 -2.82
CA VAL A 290 1.73 12.04 -2.43
C VAL A 290 0.64 11.92 -1.38
N LEU A 291 -0.42 11.15 -1.65
CA LEU A 291 -1.56 11.02 -0.74
C LEU A 291 -1.10 10.57 0.65
N LEU A 292 -0.29 9.51 0.70
CA LEU A 292 0.12 8.94 1.98
C LEU A 292 1.07 9.87 2.76
N THR A 293 1.91 10.65 2.06
CA THR A 293 2.76 11.66 2.68
C THR A 293 1.93 12.73 3.39
N TYR A 294 0.92 13.28 2.73
CA TYR A 294 0.07 14.30 3.35
C TYR A 294 -0.83 13.71 4.44
N ALA A 295 -1.29 12.47 4.29
CA ALA A 295 -2.03 11.77 5.35
C ALA A 295 -1.15 11.53 6.59
N ASP A 296 0.13 11.18 6.44
CA ASP A 296 1.08 11.03 7.54
C ASP A 296 1.38 12.36 8.23
N ILE A 297 1.54 13.45 7.47
CA ILE A 297 1.70 14.80 8.05
C ILE A 297 0.47 15.17 8.86
N ALA A 298 -0.73 14.99 8.32
CA ALA A 298 -1.98 15.28 9.02
C ALA A 298 -2.12 14.44 10.30
N ALA A 299 -1.79 13.15 10.23
CA ALA A 299 -1.84 12.23 11.38
C ALA A 299 -0.93 12.67 12.55
N ARG A 300 0.19 13.32 12.25
CA ARG A 300 1.16 13.82 13.25
C ARG A 300 0.82 15.21 13.78
N MET A 301 0.13 16.05 12.98
CA MET A 301 -0.02 17.48 13.29
C MET A 301 -1.34 17.81 13.97
N ILE A 302 -2.41 17.03 13.75
CA ILE A 302 -3.77 17.42 14.20
C ILE A 302 -3.93 17.28 15.72
N TYR A 303 -3.27 16.31 16.35
CA TYR A 303 -3.45 16.05 17.80
C TYR A 303 -2.12 15.88 18.54
N GLN A 304 -1.22 16.83 18.40
CA GLN A 304 0.09 16.80 19.09
C GLN A 304 -0.06 16.81 20.62
N PRO A 305 0.80 16.09 21.37
CA PRO A 305 1.95 15.29 20.93
C PRO A 305 1.61 13.85 20.49
N TYR A 306 0.33 13.49 20.45
CA TYR A 306 -0.10 12.16 20.05
C TYR A 306 -0.25 12.07 18.53
N GLU A 307 0.01 10.86 18.00
CA GLU A 307 -0.19 10.59 16.58
C GLU A 307 -1.51 9.85 16.37
N LEU A 308 -2.32 10.34 15.44
CA LEU A 308 -3.54 9.67 15.01
C LEU A 308 -3.22 8.53 14.01
N PRO A 309 -4.06 7.47 13.95
CA PRO A 309 -3.93 6.46 12.92
C PRO A 309 -4.06 7.04 11.51
N ILE A 310 -3.12 6.73 10.61
CA ILE A 310 -3.16 7.21 9.22
C ILE A 310 -4.41 6.73 8.49
N GLY A 311 -4.89 5.52 8.81
CA GLY A 311 -6.10 4.95 8.25
C GLY A 311 -7.35 5.84 8.39
N ILE A 312 -7.42 6.70 9.40
CA ILE A 312 -8.52 7.67 9.56
C ILE A 312 -8.53 8.65 8.38
N PHE A 313 -7.38 9.20 8.01
CA PHE A 313 -7.28 10.19 6.93
C PHE A 313 -7.52 9.58 5.56
N THR A 314 -6.98 8.39 5.31
CA THR A 314 -7.24 7.68 4.06
C THR A 314 -8.70 7.24 3.94
N ALA A 315 -9.35 6.84 5.04
CA ALA A 315 -10.77 6.49 5.07
C ALA A 315 -11.68 7.73 4.90
N MET A 316 -11.36 8.85 5.55
CA MET A 316 -12.12 10.10 5.41
C MET A 316 -12.18 10.59 3.96
N LEU A 317 -11.13 10.36 3.17
CA LEU A 317 -11.10 10.68 1.75
C LEU A 317 -11.70 9.54 0.90
N GLY A 318 -11.38 8.29 1.26
CA GLY A 318 -11.72 7.11 0.47
C GLY A 318 -13.20 6.75 0.54
N VAL A 319 -13.85 6.83 1.70
CA VAL A 319 -15.26 6.45 1.86
C VAL A 319 -16.20 7.36 1.05
N PRO A 320 -16.13 8.70 1.12
CA PRO A 320 -16.95 9.57 0.27
C PRO A 320 -16.70 9.34 -1.22
N PHE A 321 -15.42 9.16 -1.59
CA PHE A 321 -15.05 8.84 -2.98
C PHE A 321 -15.68 7.54 -3.45
N PHE A 322 -15.61 6.48 -2.63
CA PHE A 322 -16.22 5.20 -2.93
C PHE A 322 -17.74 5.29 -3.10
N LEU A 323 -18.43 5.96 -2.20
CA LEU A 323 -19.89 6.16 -2.26
C LEU A 323 -20.29 6.94 -3.50
N TYR A 324 -19.54 7.98 -3.88
CA TYR A 324 -19.75 8.71 -5.12
C TYR A 324 -19.61 7.82 -6.35
N MET A 325 -18.56 7.00 -6.43
CA MET A 325 -18.33 6.08 -7.55
C MET A 325 -19.42 5.01 -7.64
N ALA A 326 -19.79 4.40 -6.51
CA ALA A 326 -20.84 3.39 -6.47
C ALA A 326 -22.23 3.95 -6.88
N GLY A 327 -22.51 5.22 -6.57
CA GLY A 327 -23.72 5.90 -7.00
C GLY A 327 -23.77 6.16 -8.51
N LYS A 328 -22.60 6.44 -9.11
CA LYS A 328 -22.50 6.74 -10.56
C LYS A 328 -22.66 5.52 -11.47
N GLU A 329 -22.33 4.32 -10.98
CA GLU A 329 -22.50 3.08 -11.76
C GLU A 329 -23.96 2.60 -11.83
N ARG A 330 -24.87 3.20 -11.05
CA ARG A 330 -26.32 2.86 -11.05
C ARG A 330 -27.19 3.76 -11.95
N GLY A 331 -26.63 4.78 -12.56
CA GLY A 331 -27.29 5.67 -13.51
C GLY A 331 -26.71 5.50 -14.92
#